data_fab99430b6df5f88dca830ad77eecfdc
#
_entry.id   fab99430b6df5f88dca830ad77eecfdc
#
_cell.length_a   1.000
_cell.length_b   1.000
_cell.length_c   1.000
_cell.angle_alpha   90.00
_cell.angle_beta   90.00
_cell.angle_gamma   90.00
#
_symmetry.space_group_name_H-M   'P 1'
#
loop_
_entity.id
_entity.type
_entity.pdbx_description
1 polymer ?
#
loop_
_entity_poly.entity_id
_entity_poly.type
_entity_poly.pdbx_seq_one_letter_code
_entity_poly.pdbx_strand_id
1 'polypeptide(L)'
;FTVFIFILSFLVVSSCAVPDFAKPSKISKNTPVNAKERARKNVDEGRGVSLKGMMSGNKSTNYEFSTSNPLWRASLEIIDFMPLATVDYSGGIIITDWYNDAQNFDESIKITVRFLSTEVRSDSIKIIVHNKKCKTNQSCAVNEMDSNIKFELQKSILRKAALLKEEAKKSK
;
A
#
# COMPACT_ATOMS: atom_id res chain seq x y z
N PHE A 1 48.07 -1.19 38.09
CA PHE A 1 47.05 -0.48 37.27
C PHE A 1 47.10 -0.93 35.81
N THR A 2 48.25 -1.07 35.21
CA THR A 2 48.45 -1.50 33.81
C THR A 2 47.99 -2.94 33.55
N VAL A 3 48.21 -3.88 34.49
CA VAL A 3 47.79 -5.29 34.35
C VAL A 3 46.25 -5.41 34.37
N PHE A 4 45.57 -4.55 35.11
CA PHE A 4 44.09 -4.54 35.18
C PHE A 4 43.45 -4.05 33.89
N ILE A 5 44.11 -3.09 33.22
CA ILE A 5 43.66 -2.58 31.92
C ILE A 5 43.83 -3.64 30.82
N PHE A 6 44.91 -4.44 30.84
CA PHE A 6 45.12 -5.54 29.89
C PHE A 6 44.11 -6.69 30.08
N ILE A 7 43.71 -7.01 31.30
CA ILE A 7 42.68 -8.04 31.58
C ILE A 7 41.30 -7.54 31.13
N LEU A 8 40.98 -6.26 31.33
CA LEU A 8 39.71 -5.68 30.88
C LEU A 8 39.61 -5.61 29.35
N SER A 9 40.74 -5.36 28.65
CA SER A 9 40.81 -5.34 27.18
C SER A 9 40.62 -6.73 26.57
N PHE A 10 41.01 -7.79 27.25
CA PHE A 10 40.89 -9.17 26.75
C PHE A 10 39.45 -9.73 26.86
N LEU A 11 38.62 -9.16 27.77
CA LEU A 11 37.22 -9.55 27.95
C LEU A 11 36.27 -9.01 26.89
N VAL A 12 36.66 -7.98 26.13
CA VAL A 12 35.79 -7.33 25.11
C VAL A 12 35.84 -8.04 23.75
N VAL A 13 36.80 -8.94 23.51
CA VAL A 13 37.01 -9.59 22.20
C VAL A 13 36.22 -10.90 22.03
N SER A 14 35.50 -11.37 23.06
CA SER A 14 34.85 -12.71 23.06
C SER A 14 33.40 -12.73 22.64
N SER A 15 32.82 -11.67 22.04
CA SER A 15 31.41 -11.65 21.71
C SER A 15 31.13 -11.30 20.26
N CYS A 16 31.74 -12.04 19.32
CA CYS A 16 31.21 -12.13 17.96
C CYS A 16 30.37 -13.39 17.81
N ALA A 17 29.21 -13.44 18.50
CA ALA A 17 28.19 -14.41 18.15
C ALA A 17 27.55 -13.97 16.84
N VAL A 18 27.80 -14.69 15.74
CA VAL A 18 27.15 -14.46 14.44
C VAL A 18 25.64 -14.71 14.63
N PRO A 19 24.78 -13.71 14.36
CA PRO A 19 23.35 -13.87 14.50
C PRO A 19 22.84 -15.01 13.60
N ASP A 20 21.83 -15.76 14.05
CA ASP A 20 21.35 -16.98 13.38
C ASP A 20 20.89 -16.77 11.93
N PHE A 21 20.49 -15.56 11.56
CA PHE A 21 20.13 -15.23 10.17
C PHE A 21 21.35 -15.18 9.22
N ALA A 22 22.57 -15.01 9.75
CA ALA A 22 23.80 -15.00 8.96
C ALA A 22 24.44 -16.39 8.82
N LYS A 23 23.89 -17.42 9.47
CA LYS A 23 24.36 -18.78 9.28
C LYS A 23 23.88 -19.27 7.90
N PRO A 24 24.81 -19.72 7.01
CA PRO A 24 24.38 -20.32 5.75
C PRO A 24 23.45 -21.49 6.04
N SER A 25 22.27 -21.48 5.43
CA SER A 25 21.32 -22.60 5.54
C SER A 25 22.06 -23.89 5.19
N LYS A 26 21.93 -24.93 6.03
CA LYS A 26 22.55 -26.24 5.78
C LYS A 26 22.09 -26.71 4.40
N ILE A 27 22.99 -26.64 3.42
CA ILE A 27 22.75 -27.15 2.07
C ILE A 27 22.46 -28.64 2.25
N SER A 28 21.24 -29.05 1.95
CA SER A 28 20.86 -30.45 1.96
C SER A 28 21.84 -31.22 1.08
N LYS A 29 22.36 -32.35 1.58
CA LYS A 29 23.31 -33.21 0.86
C LYS A 29 22.80 -33.61 -0.54
N ASN A 30 21.52 -33.45 -0.82
CA ASN A 30 20.86 -33.79 -2.09
C ASN A 30 20.68 -32.60 -3.04
N THR A 31 21.28 -31.43 -2.74
CA THR A 31 21.19 -30.29 -3.63
C THR A 31 22.34 -30.32 -4.62
N PRO A 32 22.10 -30.44 -5.95
CA PRO A 32 23.15 -30.47 -6.96
C PRO A 32 23.98 -29.17 -6.92
N VAL A 33 25.31 -29.30 -7.00
CA VAL A 33 26.23 -28.17 -7.01
C VAL A 33 26.08 -27.37 -8.32
N ASN A 34 25.76 -28.05 -9.43
CA ASN A 34 25.58 -27.42 -10.73
C ASN A 34 24.26 -26.64 -10.83
N ALA A 35 24.33 -25.37 -11.25
CA ALA A 35 23.15 -24.51 -11.40
C ALA A 35 22.10 -25.08 -12.38
N LYS A 36 22.55 -25.72 -13.46
CA LYS A 36 21.68 -26.31 -14.47
C LYS A 36 20.93 -27.57 -13.95
N GLU A 37 21.58 -28.36 -13.12
CA GLU A 37 20.94 -29.53 -12.47
C GLU A 37 19.96 -29.09 -11.39
N ARG A 38 20.27 -28.05 -10.63
CA ARG A 38 19.33 -27.45 -9.67
C ARG A 38 18.07 -26.92 -10.36
N ALA A 39 18.23 -26.26 -11.50
CA ALA A 39 17.11 -25.76 -12.28
C ALA A 39 16.22 -26.90 -12.78
N ARG A 40 16.81 -27.96 -13.32
CA ARG A 40 16.07 -29.18 -13.76
C ARG A 40 15.34 -29.84 -12.59
N LYS A 41 16.04 -30.08 -11.48
CA LYS A 41 15.44 -30.67 -10.28
C LYS A 41 14.27 -29.84 -9.74
N ASN A 42 14.38 -28.52 -9.76
CA ASN A 42 13.28 -27.61 -9.32
C ASN A 42 12.07 -27.70 -10.27
N VAL A 43 12.31 -27.90 -11.58
CA VAL A 43 11.24 -28.13 -12.57
C VAL A 43 10.57 -29.47 -12.35
N ASP A 44 11.36 -30.52 -12.17
CA ASP A 44 10.88 -31.90 -11.97
C ASP A 44 10.10 -32.04 -10.64
N GLU A 45 10.52 -31.34 -9.60
CA GLU A 45 9.84 -31.27 -8.29
C GLU A 45 8.68 -30.27 -8.26
N GLY A 46 8.33 -29.65 -9.40
CA GLY A 46 7.24 -28.67 -9.48
C GLY A 46 7.51 -27.33 -8.77
N ARG A 47 8.77 -27.07 -8.37
CA ARG A 47 9.20 -25.80 -7.75
C ARG A 47 9.65 -24.74 -8.75
N GLY A 48 9.63 -25.07 -10.04
CA GLY A 48 9.90 -24.12 -11.11
C GLY A 48 8.74 -23.13 -11.28
N VAL A 49 9.05 -21.95 -11.80
CA VAL A 49 8.02 -21.00 -12.25
C VAL A 49 7.36 -21.63 -13.48
N SER A 50 6.23 -22.31 -13.30
CA SER A 50 5.48 -22.87 -14.42
C SER A 50 4.57 -21.78 -15.00
N LEU A 51 4.56 -21.66 -16.33
CA LEU A 51 3.63 -20.79 -17.05
C LEU A 51 2.18 -21.12 -16.68
N LYS A 52 1.89 -22.39 -16.39
CA LYS A 52 0.59 -22.87 -15.91
C LYS A 52 0.25 -22.37 -14.50
N GLY A 53 1.23 -22.24 -13.59
CA GLY A 53 1.06 -21.62 -12.28
C GLY A 53 0.88 -20.11 -12.36
N MET A 54 1.44 -19.49 -13.39
CA MET A 54 1.27 -18.06 -13.69
C MET A 54 -0.10 -17.79 -14.34
N MET A 55 -0.62 -18.71 -15.12
CA MET A 55 -1.97 -18.64 -15.71
C MET A 55 -3.06 -19.19 -14.79
N SER A 56 -2.72 -20.05 -13.84
CA SER A 56 -3.65 -20.61 -12.83
C SER A 56 -3.74 -19.70 -11.59
N GLY A 57 -3.64 -18.41 -11.79
CA GLY A 57 -4.06 -17.27 -11.04
C GLY A 57 -4.36 -17.40 -9.55
N ASN A 58 -3.42 -17.87 -8.72
CA ASN A 58 -3.62 -17.75 -7.28
C ASN A 58 -2.43 -17.10 -6.56
N LYS A 59 -1.80 -16.12 -7.21
CA LYS A 59 -0.96 -15.12 -6.55
C LYS A 59 -1.55 -13.77 -6.88
N SER A 60 -2.34 -13.25 -5.96
CA SER A 60 -2.84 -11.89 -5.91
C SER A 60 -1.66 -10.93 -6.14
N THR A 61 -1.52 -10.47 -7.36
CA THR A 61 -0.66 -9.34 -7.67
C THR A 61 -1.38 -8.08 -7.18
N ASN A 62 -0.66 -7.01 -6.89
CA ASN A 62 -1.22 -5.71 -6.52
C ASN A 62 -2.36 -5.25 -7.45
N TYR A 63 -2.42 -5.78 -8.66
CA TYR A 63 -3.44 -5.48 -9.65
C TYR A 63 -4.83 -6.01 -9.24
N GLU A 64 -4.91 -7.16 -8.56
CA GLU A 64 -6.18 -7.69 -8.03
C GLU A 64 -6.74 -6.85 -6.88
N PHE A 65 -5.88 -6.20 -6.11
CA PHE A 65 -6.32 -5.32 -5.03
C PHE A 65 -7.19 -4.16 -5.57
N SER A 66 -6.80 -3.58 -6.69
CA SER A 66 -7.52 -2.44 -7.27
C SER A 66 -8.84 -2.81 -7.91
N THR A 67 -8.93 -4.02 -8.49
CA THR A 67 -10.14 -4.48 -9.19
C THR A 67 -11.12 -5.21 -8.27
N SER A 68 -10.63 -5.87 -7.22
CA SER A 68 -11.46 -6.66 -6.29
C SER A 68 -11.87 -5.89 -5.03
N ASN A 69 -11.14 -4.83 -4.65
CA ASN A 69 -11.48 -4.05 -3.47
C ASN A 69 -12.65 -3.09 -3.74
N PRO A 70 -13.84 -3.34 -3.16
CA PRO A 70 -15.02 -2.52 -3.41
C PRO A 70 -14.87 -1.08 -2.88
N LEU A 71 -14.11 -0.86 -1.79
CA LEU A 71 -13.84 0.49 -1.29
C LEU A 71 -13.00 1.31 -2.26
N TRP A 72 -11.99 0.68 -2.85
CA TRP A 72 -11.13 1.32 -3.83
C TRP A 72 -11.90 1.75 -5.08
N ARG A 73 -12.67 0.81 -5.65
CA ARG A 73 -13.51 1.08 -6.83
C ARG A 73 -14.54 2.17 -6.55
N ALA A 74 -15.23 2.08 -5.42
CA ALA A 74 -16.21 3.07 -5.01
C ALA A 74 -15.59 4.46 -4.84
N SER A 75 -14.38 4.54 -4.26
CA SER A 75 -13.70 5.82 -4.09
C SER A 75 -13.36 6.47 -5.42
N LEU A 76 -12.77 5.72 -6.35
CA LEU A 76 -12.48 6.23 -7.70
C LEU A 76 -13.74 6.73 -8.41
N GLU A 77 -14.84 5.99 -8.34
CA GLU A 77 -16.09 6.34 -9.00
C GLU A 77 -16.76 7.58 -8.37
N ILE A 78 -16.65 7.76 -7.05
CA ILE A 78 -17.25 8.91 -6.36
C ILE A 78 -16.44 10.20 -6.59
N ILE A 79 -15.10 10.10 -6.74
CA ILE A 79 -14.22 11.27 -6.93
C ILE A 79 -13.82 11.49 -8.40
N ASP A 80 -14.45 10.77 -9.34
CA ASP A 80 -14.14 10.81 -10.78
C ASP A 80 -14.26 12.21 -11.42
N PHE A 81 -15.08 13.08 -10.82
CA PHE A 81 -15.22 14.46 -11.27
C PHE A 81 -14.00 15.35 -11.02
N MET A 82 -13.03 14.88 -10.20
CA MET A 82 -11.81 15.62 -9.86
C MET A 82 -10.59 15.02 -10.55
N PRO A 83 -9.67 15.84 -11.08
CA PRO A 83 -8.41 15.33 -11.58
C PRO A 83 -7.60 14.66 -10.46
N LEU A 84 -7.00 13.51 -10.76
CA LEU A 84 -6.19 12.76 -9.81
C LEU A 84 -4.72 13.14 -9.95
N ALA A 85 -4.08 13.51 -8.84
CA ALA A 85 -2.65 13.82 -8.78
C ALA A 85 -1.81 12.58 -8.50
N THR A 86 -2.28 11.71 -7.59
CA THR A 86 -1.56 10.49 -7.19
C THR A 86 -2.54 9.37 -6.90
N VAL A 87 -2.26 8.21 -7.46
CA VAL A 87 -3.00 6.97 -7.21
C VAL A 87 -1.98 5.87 -6.92
N ASP A 88 -1.85 5.49 -5.65
CA ASP A 88 -0.94 4.43 -5.21
C ASP A 88 -1.72 3.27 -4.59
N TYR A 89 -1.78 2.17 -5.34
CA TYR A 89 -2.47 0.95 -4.92
C TYR A 89 -1.77 0.26 -3.74
N SER A 90 -0.44 0.26 -3.74
CA SER A 90 0.35 -0.42 -2.70
C SER A 90 0.32 0.35 -1.39
N GLY A 91 0.41 1.66 -1.47
CA GLY A 91 0.30 2.54 -0.32
C GLY A 91 -1.14 2.77 0.16
N GLY A 92 -2.13 2.32 -0.63
CA GLY A 92 -3.55 2.50 -0.29
C GLY A 92 -3.94 3.97 -0.18
N ILE A 93 -3.52 4.80 -1.14
CA ILE A 93 -3.78 6.23 -1.13
C ILE A 93 -4.22 6.75 -2.50
N ILE A 94 -5.23 7.62 -2.49
CA ILE A 94 -5.66 8.41 -3.64
C ILE A 94 -5.61 9.87 -3.25
N ILE A 95 -4.97 10.70 -4.08
CA ILE A 95 -4.87 12.14 -3.88
C ILE A 95 -5.36 12.82 -5.16
N THR A 96 -6.36 13.69 -5.04
CA THR A 96 -6.81 14.54 -6.14
C THR A 96 -5.85 15.71 -6.34
N ASP A 97 -5.92 16.35 -7.48
CA ASP A 97 -5.33 17.67 -7.64
C ASP A 97 -6.24 18.75 -7.02
N TRP A 98 -5.77 19.98 -7.00
CA TRP A 98 -6.57 21.11 -6.56
C TRP A 98 -7.73 21.33 -7.54
N TYR A 99 -8.93 21.30 -7.02
CA TYR A 99 -10.17 21.52 -7.78
C TYR A 99 -10.84 22.78 -7.26
N ASN A 100 -11.22 23.67 -8.17
CA ASN A 100 -12.00 24.86 -7.88
C ASN A 100 -13.31 24.81 -8.68
N ASP A 101 -14.36 25.31 -8.07
CA ASP A 101 -15.61 25.56 -8.78
C ASP A 101 -15.46 26.80 -9.68
N ALA A 102 -16.06 26.75 -10.86
CA ALA A 102 -16.03 27.84 -11.83
C ALA A 102 -16.57 29.18 -11.29
N GLN A 103 -17.27 29.14 -10.16
CA GLN A 103 -17.82 30.33 -9.49
C GLN A 103 -16.90 30.96 -8.44
N ASN A 104 -15.90 30.20 -7.93
CA ASN A 104 -14.99 30.63 -6.85
C ASN A 104 -13.53 30.31 -7.19
N PHE A 105 -12.92 31.15 -8.02
CA PHE A 105 -11.51 30.96 -8.43
C PHE A 105 -10.49 31.10 -7.29
N ASP A 106 -10.87 31.80 -6.20
CA ASP A 106 -9.99 32.08 -5.07
C ASP A 106 -9.93 30.90 -4.07
N GLU A 107 -10.82 29.92 -4.21
CA GLU A 107 -10.92 28.78 -3.32
C GLU A 107 -10.79 27.47 -4.09
N SER A 108 -9.90 26.58 -3.61
CA SER A 108 -9.69 25.27 -4.20
C SER A 108 -9.68 24.21 -3.11
N ILE A 109 -10.19 23.04 -3.43
CA ILE A 109 -10.17 21.89 -2.52
C ILE A 109 -9.28 20.78 -3.07
N LYS A 110 -8.66 20.02 -2.18
CA LYS A 110 -7.89 18.81 -2.47
C LYS A 110 -8.34 17.72 -1.53
N ILE A 111 -8.65 16.55 -2.07
CA ILE A 111 -9.13 15.40 -1.31
C ILE A 111 -8.04 14.33 -1.29
N THR A 112 -7.79 13.79 -0.11
CA THR A 112 -6.93 12.62 0.08
C THR A 112 -7.75 11.52 0.72
N VAL A 113 -7.81 10.36 0.06
CA VAL A 113 -8.45 9.15 0.59
C VAL A 113 -7.36 8.15 0.94
N ARG A 114 -7.30 7.72 2.20
CA ARG A 114 -6.38 6.70 2.69
C ARG A 114 -7.16 5.45 3.09
N PHE A 115 -6.74 4.32 2.57
CA PHE A 115 -7.31 3.02 2.88
C PHE A 115 -6.51 2.37 4.00
N LEU A 116 -7.17 2.07 5.10
CA LEU A 116 -6.59 1.46 6.29
C LEU A 116 -6.85 -0.04 6.34
N SER A 117 -7.91 -0.48 5.63
CA SER A 117 -8.34 -1.88 5.53
C SER A 117 -9.12 -2.10 4.24
N THR A 118 -9.31 -3.35 3.85
CA THR A 118 -10.09 -3.76 2.66
C THR A 118 -11.57 -4.00 2.98
N GLU A 119 -11.96 -3.94 4.24
CA GLU A 119 -13.34 -4.17 4.67
C GLU A 119 -14.21 -2.94 4.45
N VAL A 120 -15.49 -3.16 4.09
CA VAL A 120 -16.45 -2.07 3.91
C VAL A 120 -16.99 -1.64 5.27
N ARG A 121 -16.23 -0.76 5.95
CA ARG A 121 -16.51 -0.21 7.28
C ARG A 121 -16.04 1.25 7.33
N SER A 122 -16.60 2.04 8.23
CA SER A 122 -16.28 3.46 8.37
C SER A 122 -14.84 3.74 8.80
N ASP A 123 -14.26 2.85 9.61
CA ASP A 123 -12.88 2.94 10.08
C ASP A 123 -11.84 2.43 9.06
N SER A 124 -12.28 1.83 7.96
CA SER A 124 -11.42 1.31 6.89
C SER A 124 -10.91 2.38 5.93
N ILE A 125 -11.49 3.57 5.95
CA ILE A 125 -11.07 4.70 5.12
C ILE A 125 -10.94 5.97 5.96
N LYS A 126 -9.89 6.75 5.67
CA LYS A 126 -9.70 8.09 6.23
C LYS A 126 -9.70 9.10 5.10
N ILE A 127 -10.60 10.07 5.17
CA ILE A 127 -10.70 11.16 4.22
C ILE A 127 -10.15 12.43 4.85
N ILE A 128 -9.31 13.13 4.12
CA ILE A 128 -8.73 14.41 4.50
C ILE A 128 -9.07 15.40 3.39
N VAL A 129 -9.65 16.53 3.74
CA VAL A 129 -9.99 17.59 2.80
C VAL A 129 -9.16 18.82 3.14
N HIS A 130 -8.37 19.28 2.19
CA HIS A 130 -7.65 20.53 2.29
C HIS A 130 -8.35 21.60 1.47
N ASN A 131 -8.45 22.78 2.05
CA ASN A 131 -8.92 23.98 1.38
C ASN A 131 -7.74 24.94 1.20
N LYS A 132 -7.59 25.46 -0.02
CA LYS A 132 -6.64 26.50 -0.37
C LYS A 132 -7.42 27.76 -0.72
N LYS A 133 -7.19 28.85 0.04
CA LYS A 133 -7.74 30.19 -0.24
C LYS A 133 -6.62 31.13 -0.61
N CYS A 134 -6.75 31.76 -1.78
CA CYS A 134 -5.78 32.74 -2.27
C CYS A 134 -6.37 34.15 -2.15
N LYS A 135 -5.57 35.10 -1.66
CA LYS A 135 -5.91 36.53 -1.69
C LYS A 135 -5.39 37.16 -2.96
N THR A 136 -5.97 38.29 -3.34
CA THR A 136 -5.63 39.06 -4.54
C THR A 136 -4.13 39.38 -4.69
N ASN A 137 -3.38 39.36 -3.59
CA ASN A 137 -1.92 39.62 -3.55
C ASN A 137 -1.07 38.34 -3.67
N GLN A 138 -1.57 37.26 -4.27
CA GLN A 138 -0.88 35.98 -4.53
C GLN A 138 -0.45 35.17 -3.28
N SER A 139 -0.84 35.56 -2.06
CA SER A 139 -0.63 34.73 -0.88
C SER A 139 -1.77 33.73 -0.72
N CYS A 140 -1.45 32.42 -0.77
CA CYS A 140 -2.42 31.36 -0.54
C CYS A 140 -2.22 30.71 0.82
N ALA A 141 -3.31 30.50 1.55
CA ALA A 141 -3.33 29.74 2.80
C ALA A 141 -3.98 28.38 2.55
N VAL A 142 -3.35 27.32 3.05
CA VAL A 142 -3.87 25.95 2.97
C VAL A 142 -4.19 25.48 4.38
N ASN A 143 -5.43 25.05 4.59
CA ASN A 143 -5.90 24.53 5.87
C ASN A 143 -6.62 23.19 5.66
N GLU A 144 -6.51 22.28 6.64
CA GLU A 144 -7.39 21.11 6.69
C GLU A 144 -8.80 21.58 7.06
N MET A 145 -9.78 21.10 6.32
CA MET A 145 -11.18 21.45 6.54
C MET A 145 -11.89 20.31 7.24
N ASP A 146 -12.35 20.52 8.45
CA ASP A 146 -13.26 19.61 9.13
C ASP A 146 -14.71 20.00 8.78
N SER A 147 -15.17 19.54 7.62
CA SER A 147 -16.44 19.92 7.05
C SER A 147 -17.36 18.71 6.87
N ASN A 148 -18.68 18.99 6.71
CA ASN A 148 -19.67 17.98 6.36
C ASN A 148 -19.32 17.22 5.08
N ILE A 149 -18.56 17.82 4.16
CA ILE A 149 -18.09 17.20 2.91
C ILE A 149 -17.33 15.89 3.19
N LYS A 150 -16.49 15.87 4.22
CA LYS A 150 -15.74 14.67 4.64
C LYS A 150 -16.67 13.51 4.99
N PHE A 151 -17.71 13.78 5.79
CA PHE A 151 -18.68 12.77 6.23
C PHE A 151 -19.58 12.31 5.10
N GLU A 152 -20.04 13.24 4.26
CA GLU A 152 -20.88 12.91 3.10
C GLU A 152 -20.13 12.08 2.08
N LEU A 153 -18.86 12.43 1.81
CA LEU A 153 -17.99 11.69 0.93
C LEU A 153 -17.73 10.27 1.45
N GLN A 154 -17.40 10.16 2.74
CA GLN A 154 -17.20 8.85 3.39
C GLN A 154 -18.46 7.98 3.31
N LYS A 155 -19.61 8.56 3.61
CA LYS A 155 -20.92 7.88 3.54
C LYS A 155 -21.23 7.43 2.11
N SER A 156 -20.98 8.26 1.12
CA SER A 156 -21.21 7.95 -0.29
C SER A 156 -20.30 6.82 -0.78
N ILE A 157 -19.01 6.87 -0.44
CA ILE A 157 -18.04 5.81 -0.76
C ILE A 157 -18.46 4.49 -0.11
N LEU A 158 -18.82 4.49 1.17
CA LEU A 158 -19.22 3.27 1.87
C LEU A 158 -20.50 2.66 1.30
N ARG A 159 -21.49 3.51 0.96
CA ARG A 159 -22.73 3.06 0.31
C ARG A 159 -22.45 2.41 -1.04
N LYS A 160 -21.63 3.06 -1.88
CA LYS A 160 -21.27 2.52 -3.20
C LYS A 160 -20.46 1.23 -3.07
N ALA A 161 -19.52 1.18 -2.14
CA ALA A 161 -18.73 -0.02 -1.87
C ALA A 161 -19.58 -1.21 -1.42
N ALA A 162 -20.62 -0.96 -0.61
CA ALA A 162 -21.55 -1.99 -0.19
C ALA A 162 -22.33 -2.56 -1.39
N LEU A 163 -22.80 -1.71 -2.30
CA LEU A 163 -23.47 -2.14 -3.53
C LEU A 163 -22.55 -2.99 -4.40
N LEU A 164 -21.32 -2.53 -4.65
CA LEU A 164 -20.32 -3.28 -5.46
C LEU A 164 -19.99 -4.64 -4.82
N LYS A 165 -19.94 -4.72 -3.50
CA LYS A 165 -19.73 -5.97 -2.76
C LYS A 165 -20.88 -6.96 -2.94
N GLU A 166 -22.12 -6.49 -2.93
CA GLU A 166 -23.31 -7.33 -3.15
C GLU A 166 -23.41 -7.79 -4.61
N GLU A 167 -23.10 -6.93 -5.57
CA GLU A 167 -23.03 -7.29 -6.99
C GLU A 167 -21.99 -8.41 -7.25
N ALA A 168 -20.81 -8.28 -6.65
CA ALA A 168 -19.75 -9.29 -6.77
C ALA A 168 -20.13 -10.65 -6.15
N LYS A 169 -21.03 -10.68 -5.16
CA LYS A 169 -21.56 -11.94 -4.61
C LYS A 169 -22.58 -12.62 -5.54
N LYS A 170 -23.37 -11.83 -6.26
CA LYS A 170 -24.38 -12.35 -7.19
C LYS A 170 -23.79 -12.90 -8.48
N SER A 171 -22.59 -12.44 -8.85
CA SER A 171 -21.91 -12.86 -10.07
C SER A 171 -21.06 -14.13 -9.91
N LYS A 172 -20.99 -14.69 -8.71
CA LYS A 172 -20.33 -15.97 -8.39
C LYS A 172 -21.34 -17.10 -8.25
#